data_6994dd65c4fdb143ebf0cc8d2638e018
#
_entry.id   6994dd65c4fdb143ebf0cc8d2638e018
#
_cell.length_a   1.000
_cell.length_b   1.000
_cell.length_c   1.000
_cell.angle_alpha   90.00
_cell.angle_beta   90.00
_cell.angle_gamma   90.00
#
_symmetry.space_group_name_H-M   'P 1'
#
loop_
_entity.id
_entity.type
_entity.pdbx_description
1 polymer ?
#
loop_
_entity_poly.entity_id
_entity_poly.type
_entity_poly.pdbx_seq_one_letter_code
_entity_poly.pdbx_strand_id
1 'polypeptide(L)'
;MSSPTPTLRVGSYAVCLRDGAVLLARLIGAAPPLWTLPGGGLDHGEDPRDGAIREVEEETGYRVELRQLLTVESFRWLLDRPDGPVDHQAICVIYTAEVVGGELRNEVGGSTDVAAWVPLEKVPDLDRNGLVDIGLAVAGHLPARGDGAVG
;
A
#
# COMPACT_ATOMS: atom_id res chain seq x y z
N MET A 1 -29.11 -19.81 -5.16
CA MET A 1 -27.90 -19.14 -4.76
C MET A 1 -27.28 -18.43 -5.91
N SER A 2 -26.97 -17.21 -5.78
CA SER A 2 -26.36 -16.49 -6.88
C SER A 2 -24.86 -16.67 -6.81
N SER A 3 -24.22 -16.69 -7.96
CA SER A 3 -22.78 -16.72 -8.03
C SER A 3 -22.22 -15.39 -7.55
N PRO A 4 -21.01 -15.38 -6.98
CA PRO A 4 -20.38 -14.13 -6.59
C PRO A 4 -20.18 -13.18 -7.78
N THR A 5 -20.42 -11.90 -7.55
CA THR A 5 -20.22 -10.89 -8.60
C THR A 5 -18.74 -10.55 -8.70
N PRO A 6 -18.13 -10.67 -9.87
CA PRO A 6 -16.72 -10.33 -10.02
C PRO A 6 -16.52 -8.82 -10.01
N THR A 7 -15.51 -8.37 -9.29
CA THR A 7 -15.10 -6.97 -9.29
C THR A 7 -13.58 -6.88 -9.42
N LEU A 8 -13.10 -5.82 -10.03
CA LEU A 8 -11.68 -5.61 -10.23
C LEU A 8 -11.30 -4.20 -9.82
N ARG A 9 -10.24 -4.07 -9.06
CA ARG A 9 -9.68 -2.77 -8.73
C ARG A 9 -8.19 -2.79 -9.01
N VAL A 10 -7.68 -1.76 -9.67
CA VAL A 10 -6.26 -1.59 -9.87
C VAL A 10 -5.80 -0.45 -8.99
N GLY A 11 -4.76 -0.67 -8.22
CA GLY A 11 -4.15 0.35 -7.38
C GLY A 11 -2.66 0.44 -7.62
N SER A 12 -2.08 1.58 -7.25
CA SER A 12 -0.65 1.77 -7.35
C SER A 12 -0.10 2.30 -6.03
N TYR A 13 1.12 1.86 -5.70
CA TYR A 13 1.70 2.05 -4.39
C TYR A 13 3.19 2.34 -4.50
N ALA A 14 3.77 2.92 -3.47
CA ALA A 14 5.18 3.28 -3.49
C ALA A 14 5.91 2.79 -2.25
N VAL A 15 7.15 2.32 -2.44
CA VAL A 15 8.08 2.03 -1.37
C VAL A 15 9.05 3.20 -1.34
N CYS A 16 8.98 4.02 -0.28
CA CYS A 16 9.88 5.13 -0.07
C CYS A 16 10.75 4.80 1.14
N LEU A 17 12.05 4.81 0.95
CA LEU A 17 12.99 4.49 2.02
C LEU A 17 13.87 5.72 2.30
N ARG A 18 14.15 5.98 3.58
CA ARG A 18 14.99 7.09 3.99
C ARG A 18 15.59 6.76 5.36
N ASP A 19 16.90 6.84 5.46
CA ASP A 19 17.59 6.67 6.76
C ASP A 19 17.17 5.42 7.54
N GLY A 20 17.03 4.29 6.86
CA GLY A 20 16.66 3.02 7.51
C GLY A 20 15.20 2.91 7.88
N ALA A 21 14.35 3.78 7.35
CA ALA A 21 12.92 3.75 7.61
C ALA A 21 12.13 3.69 6.31
N VAL A 22 10.91 3.19 6.40
CA VAL A 22 9.98 3.14 5.26
C VAL A 22 8.77 4.02 5.56
N LEU A 23 8.28 4.70 4.55
CA LEU A 23 7.10 5.53 4.67
C LEU A 23 5.87 4.65 4.60
N LEU A 24 5.05 4.71 5.61
CA LEU A 24 3.80 3.93 5.68
C LEU A 24 2.63 4.84 6.02
N ALA A 25 1.45 4.39 5.65
CA ALA A 25 0.20 5.06 6.00
C ALA A 25 -0.70 4.06 6.71
N ARG A 26 -1.57 4.55 7.60
CA ARG A 26 -2.44 3.67 8.38
C ARG A 26 -3.86 3.76 7.84
N LEU A 27 -4.40 2.62 7.45
CA LEU A 27 -5.77 2.53 6.93
C LEU A 27 -6.77 2.64 8.08
N ILE A 28 -7.84 3.41 7.86
CA ILE A 28 -8.93 3.46 8.81
C ILE A 28 -9.98 2.44 8.41
N GLY A 29 -10.82 2.07 9.35
CA GLY A 29 -11.89 1.11 9.08
C GLY A 29 -11.53 -0.34 9.41
N ALA A 30 -10.30 -0.60 9.78
CA ALA A 30 -9.89 -1.92 10.24
C ALA A 30 -9.70 -1.89 11.75
N ALA A 31 -9.89 -3.02 12.43
CA ALA A 31 -9.70 -3.16 13.87
C ALA A 31 -8.93 -4.45 14.15
N PRO A 32 -7.64 -4.36 14.47
CA PRO A 32 -6.86 -3.14 14.65
C PRO A 32 -6.57 -2.44 13.32
N PRO A 33 -6.21 -1.17 13.37
CA PRO A 33 -5.82 -0.45 12.16
C PRO A 33 -4.63 -1.10 11.48
N LEU A 34 -4.66 -1.12 10.14
CA LEU A 34 -3.59 -1.74 9.37
C LEU A 34 -2.70 -0.71 8.73
N TRP A 35 -1.40 -0.90 8.86
CA TRP A 35 -0.42 -0.12 8.12
C TRP A 35 -0.25 -0.67 6.72
N THR A 36 -0.01 0.20 5.75
CA THR A 36 0.15 -0.16 4.36
C THR A 36 1.19 0.72 3.68
N LEU A 37 1.62 0.31 2.50
CA LEU A 37 2.38 1.23 1.65
C LEU A 37 1.46 2.37 1.23
N PRO A 38 1.95 3.59 1.12
CA PRO A 38 1.13 4.67 0.59
C PRO A 38 0.75 4.37 -0.86
N GLY A 39 -0.49 4.61 -1.18
CA GLY A 39 -1.04 4.29 -2.48
C GLY A 39 -2.52 4.02 -2.41
N GLY A 40 -3.12 3.67 -3.51
CA GLY A 40 -4.55 3.37 -3.56
C GLY A 40 -5.04 3.14 -4.97
N GLY A 41 -6.35 3.10 -5.11
CA GLY A 41 -6.99 2.81 -6.38
C GLY A 41 -6.82 3.92 -7.40
N LEU A 42 -6.74 3.52 -8.66
CA LEU A 42 -6.64 4.47 -9.76
C LEU A 42 -8.00 5.07 -10.05
N ASP A 43 -7.99 6.33 -10.46
CA ASP A 43 -9.17 6.94 -11.03
C ASP A 43 -9.30 6.44 -12.48
N HIS A 44 -10.50 6.47 -13.01
CA HIS A 44 -10.71 6.02 -14.38
C HIS A 44 -9.84 6.86 -15.35
N GLY A 45 -9.09 6.18 -16.18
CA GLY A 45 -8.21 6.85 -17.15
C GLY A 45 -6.87 7.30 -16.61
N GLU A 46 -6.62 7.09 -15.32
CA GLU A 46 -5.37 7.53 -14.72
C GLU A 46 -4.24 6.52 -14.98
N ASP A 47 -3.07 7.02 -15.32
CA ASP A 47 -1.88 6.17 -15.46
C ASP A 47 -1.45 5.72 -14.06
N PRO A 48 -1.09 4.45 -13.86
CA PRO A 48 -0.65 3.97 -12.54
C PRO A 48 0.47 4.78 -11.90
N ARG A 49 1.39 5.32 -12.68
CA ARG A 49 2.46 6.15 -12.15
C ARG A 49 1.94 7.45 -11.55
N ASP A 50 1.00 8.09 -12.26
CA ASP A 50 0.39 9.32 -11.77
C ASP A 50 -0.45 9.03 -10.53
N GLY A 51 -1.14 7.88 -10.51
CA GLY A 51 -1.93 7.48 -9.36
C GLY A 51 -1.07 7.27 -8.12
N ALA A 52 0.09 6.63 -8.26
CA ALA A 52 0.99 6.46 -7.12
C ALA A 52 1.46 7.80 -6.57
N ILE A 53 1.86 8.72 -7.44
CA ILE A 53 2.32 10.05 -7.02
C ILE A 53 1.21 10.81 -6.31
N ARG A 54 0.01 10.79 -6.87
CA ARG A 54 -1.15 11.47 -6.29
C ARG A 54 -1.49 10.90 -4.92
N GLU A 55 -1.57 9.58 -4.81
CA GLU A 55 -1.95 8.94 -3.56
C GLU A 55 -0.91 9.18 -2.45
N VAL A 56 0.37 9.12 -2.79
CA VAL A 56 1.41 9.39 -1.80
C VAL A 56 1.25 10.82 -1.26
N GLU A 57 0.98 11.78 -2.13
CA GLU A 57 0.81 13.16 -1.68
C GLU A 57 -0.43 13.31 -0.82
N GLU A 58 -1.55 12.71 -1.22
CA GLU A 58 -2.78 12.79 -0.43
C GLU A 58 -2.60 12.18 0.96
N GLU A 59 -1.94 11.04 1.04
CA GLU A 59 -1.83 10.31 2.30
C GLU A 59 -0.70 10.76 3.19
N THR A 60 0.36 11.29 2.65
CA THR A 60 1.56 11.58 3.44
C THR A 60 2.03 13.03 3.36
N GLY A 61 1.52 13.83 2.44
CA GLY A 61 1.97 15.20 2.22
C GLY A 61 3.22 15.32 1.37
N TYR A 62 3.86 14.20 1.03
CA TYR A 62 5.10 14.27 0.27
C TYR A 62 4.88 14.21 -1.24
N ARG A 63 5.71 14.95 -1.95
CA ARG A 63 5.80 14.83 -3.40
C ARG A 63 6.96 13.89 -3.69
N VAL A 64 6.72 12.90 -4.53
CA VAL A 64 7.72 11.88 -4.85
C VAL A 64 7.99 11.79 -6.34
N GLU A 65 9.17 11.27 -6.67
CA GLU A 65 9.49 10.83 -8.02
C GLU A 65 9.60 9.33 -7.99
N LEU A 66 8.95 8.67 -8.93
CA LEU A 66 9.05 7.21 -9.04
C LEU A 66 10.38 6.84 -9.67
N ARG A 67 10.99 5.78 -9.16
CA ARG A 67 12.29 5.34 -9.66
C ARG A 67 12.18 4.08 -10.48
N GLN A 68 11.57 3.04 -9.95
CA GLN A 68 11.57 1.75 -10.57
C GLN A 68 10.27 1.03 -10.34
N LEU A 69 9.78 0.34 -11.36
CA LEU A 69 8.67 -0.57 -11.15
C LEU A 69 9.22 -1.81 -10.46
N LEU A 70 8.70 -2.12 -9.26
CA LEU A 70 9.16 -3.28 -8.52
C LEU A 70 8.41 -4.53 -8.91
N THR A 71 7.13 -4.52 -8.88
CA THR A 71 6.32 -5.71 -9.10
C THR A 71 4.86 -5.35 -9.35
N VAL A 72 4.15 -6.30 -9.93
CA VAL A 72 2.70 -6.25 -10.03
C VAL A 72 2.19 -7.49 -9.31
N GLU A 73 1.33 -7.28 -8.31
CA GLU A 73 0.78 -8.36 -7.50
C GLU A 73 -0.72 -8.47 -7.70
N SER A 74 -1.24 -9.66 -7.61
CA SER A 74 -2.67 -9.89 -7.75
C SER A 74 -3.18 -10.59 -6.49
N PHE A 75 -4.28 -10.08 -5.96
CA PHE A 75 -4.95 -10.65 -4.80
C PHE A 75 -6.41 -10.92 -5.16
N ARG A 76 -6.99 -11.91 -4.53
CA ARG A 76 -8.38 -12.25 -4.78
C ARG A 76 -9.00 -12.76 -3.50
N TRP A 77 -10.19 -12.28 -3.18
CA TRP A 77 -10.92 -12.78 -2.01
C TRP A 77 -12.41 -12.59 -2.17
N LEU A 78 -13.16 -13.41 -1.44
CA LEU A 78 -14.61 -13.32 -1.43
C LEU A 78 -15.04 -12.40 -0.31
N LEU A 79 -15.99 -11.52 -0.61
CA LEU A 79 -16.54 -10.59 0.36
C LEU A 79 -18.03 -10.80 0.43
N ASP A 80 -18.61 -10.73 1.64
CA ASP A 80 -20.03 -10.78 1.81
C ASP A 80 -20.51 -9.33 1.85
N ARG A 81 -21.38 -9.00 0.93
CA ARG A 81 -21.99 -7.67 0.84
C ARG A 81 -23.50 -7.79 0.99
N PRO A 82 -24.19 -6.73 1.43
CA PRO A 82 -25.64 -6.77 1.57
C PRO A 82 -26.37 -7.17 0.29
N ASP A 83 -25.81 -6.84 -0.87
CA ASP A 83 -26.43 -7.17 -2.15
C ASP A 83 -26.00 -8.53 -2.69
N GLY A 84 -25.27 -9.29 -1.94
CA GLY A 84 -24.79 -10.61 -2.32
C GLY A 84 -23.27 -10.72 -2.27
N PRO A 85 -22.74 -11.93 -2.51
CA PRO A 85 -21.29 -12.14 -2.43
C PRO A 85 -20.56 -11.49 -3.60
N VAL A 86 -19.36 -11.04 -3.33
CA VAL A 86 -18.49 -10.39 -4.33
C VAL A 86 -17.18 -11.15 -4.38
N ASP A 87 -16.74 -11.49 -5.59
CA ASP A 87 -15.43 -12.09 -5.83
C ASP A 87 -14.52 -10.96 -6.26
N HIS A 88 -13.75 -10.43 -5.32
CA HIS A 88 -12.95 -9.23 -5.54
C HIS A 88 -11.53 -9.58 -5.94
N GLN A 89 -11.05 -8.97 -7.02
CA GLN A 89 -9.66 -9.06 -7.42
C GLN A 89 -9.03 -7.67 -7.35
N ALA A 90 -7.84 -7.60 -6.76
CA ALA A 90 -7.05 -6.36 -6.73
C ALA A 90 -5.73 -6.60 -7.46
N ILE A 91 -5.40 -5.70 -8.39
CA ILE A 91 -4.10 -5.69 -9.05
C ILE A 91 -3.35 -4.51 -8.46
N CYS A 92 -2.19 -4.77 -7.87
CA CYS A 92 -1.40 -3.75 -7.19
C CYS A 92 -0.07 -3.57 -7.91
N VAL A 93 0.17 -2.35 -8.40
CA VAL A 93 1.41 -1.99 -9.08
C VAL A 93 2.28 -1.26 -8.06
N ILE A 94 3.46 -1.76 -7.79
CA ILE A 94 4.31 -1.21 -6.73
C ILE A 94 5.60 -0.67 -7.33
N TYR A 95 5.92 0.58 -6.97
CA TYR A 95 7.12 1.27 -7.42
C TYR A 95 8.04 1.60 -6.26
N THR A 96 9.32 1.79 -6.52
CA THR A 96 10.15 2.55 -5.58
C THR A 96 9.98 4.02 -5.90
N ALA A 97 10.09 4.86 -4.89
CA ALA A 97 9.96 6.30 -5.08
C ALA A 97 10.87 7.05 -4.11
N GLU A 98 11.24 8.26 -4.50
CA GLU A 98 12.07 9.11 -3.69
C GLU A 98 11.29 10.37 -3.35
N VAL A 99 11.32 10.77 -2.10
CA VAL A 99 10.68 12.01 -1.66
C VAL A 99 11.51 13.17 -2.16
N VAL A 100 10.89 14.07 -2.93
CA VAL A 100 11.58 15.21 -3.51
C VAL A 100 11.00 16.55 -3.04
N GLY A 101 9.95 16.54 -2.27
CA GLY A 101 9.35 17.80 -1.75
C GLY A 101 8.18 17.52 -0.83
N GLY A 102 7.59 18.59 -0.33
CA GLY A 102 6.47 18.50 0.60
C GLY A 102 6.91 18.26 2.03
N GLU A 103 5.94 18.09 2.92
CA GLU A 103 6.18 17.85 4.33
C GLU A 103 5.25 16.76 4.80
N LEU A 104 5.71 15.94 5.73
CA LEU A 104 4.90 14.86 6.29
C LEU A 104 3.66 15.42 6.97
N ARG A 105 2.51 14.97 6.57
CA ARG A 105 1.26 15.31 7.22
C ARG A 105 0.28 14.16 7.09
N ASN A 106 -0.64 14.09 8.03
CA ASN A 106 -1.66 13.05 7.99
C ASN A 106 -2.81 13.46 7.06
N GLU A 107 -3.40 12.48 6.41
CA GLU A 107 -4.57 12.73 5.59
C GLU A 107 -5.79 12.95 6.50
N VAL A 108 -6.69 13.83 6.08
CA VAL A 108 -7.92 14.10 6.80
C VAL A 108 -9.09 13.83 5.85
N GLY A 109 -10.03 13.02 6.31
CA GLY A 109 -11.23 12.76 5.50
C GLY A 109 -11.05 11.74 4.39
N GLY A 110 -9.95 11.04 4.34
CA GLY A 110 -9.68 10.04 3.32
C GLY A 110 -9.65 8.62 3.89
N SER A 111 -8.90 7.74 3.24
CA SER A 111 -8.84 6.33 3.64
C SER A 111 -7.77 6.04 4.66
N THR A 112 -6.88 6.98 4.94
CA THR A 112 -5.83 6.82 5.94
C THR A 112 -5.91 7.94 6.97
N ASP A 113 -5.33 7.73 8.15
CA ASP A 113 -5.37 8.75 9.21
C ASP A 113 -3.99 9.13 9.73
N VAL A 114 -2.98 8.33 9.54
CA VAL A 114 -1.62 8.63 10.01
C VAL A 114 -0.63 8.24 8.93
N ALA A 115 0.35 9.10 8.68
CA ALA A 115 1.50 8.79 7.85
C ALA A 115 2.75 8.86 8.72
N ALA A 116 3.67 7.93 8.57
CA ALA A 116 4.86 7.90 9.40
C ALA A 116 6.03 7.21 8.71
N TRP A 117 7.24 7.64 9.08
CA TRP A 117 8.45 6.92 8.76
C TRP A 117 8.65 5.87 9.85
N VAL A 118 8.59 4.61 9.47
CA VAL A 118 8.73 3.51 10.42
C VAL A 118 10.08 2.87 10.22
N PRO A 119 10.92 2.82 11.27
CA PRO A 119 12.20 2.12 11.17
C PRO A 119 11.99 0.68 10.69
N LEU A 120 12.84 0.21 9.79
CA LEU A 120 12.66 -1.12 9.22
C LEU A 120 12.60 -2.21 10.29
N GLU A 121 13.37 -2.06 11.38
CA GLU A 121 13.37 -3.06 12.43
C GLU A 121 12.07 -3.05 13.24
N LYS A 122 11.24 -2.03 13.10
CA LYS A 122 9.96 -1.96 13.81
C LYS A 122 8.79 -2.48 12.97
N VAL A 123 9.00 -2.64 11.66
CA VAL A 123 7.92 -3.11 10.78
C VAL A 123 7.32 -4.44 11.24
N PRO A 124 8.13 -5.43 11.68
CA PRO A 124 7.54 -6.69 12.13
C PRO A 124 6.57 -6.57 13.30
N ASP A 125 6.63 -5.48 14.07
CA ASP A 125 5.75 -5.30 15.22
C ASP A 125 4.41 -4.66 14.83
N LEU A 126 4.23 -4.26 13.57
CA LEU A 126 3.01 -3.58 13.15
C LEU A 126 1.97 -4.56 12.63
N ASP A 127 0.70 -4.23 12.88
CA ASP A 127 -0.40 -4.87 12.14
C ASP A 127 -0.39 -4.23 10.77
N ARG A 128 -0.11 -5.00 9.74
CA ARG A 128 0.11 -4.47 8.39
C ARG A 128 -0.46 -5.38 7.33
N ASN A 129 -0.79 -4.82 6.17
CA ASN A 129 -1.25 -5.65 5.08
C ASN A 129 -0.04 -6.22 4.31
N GLY A 130 -0.30 -7.23 3.48
CA GLY A 130 0.77 -7.94 2.81
C GLY A 130 1.59 -7.12 1.83
N LEU A 131 1.08 -5.99 1.37
CA LEU A 131 1.82 -5.14 0.44
C LEU A 131 3.12 -4.62 1.04
N VAL A 132 3.14 -4.38 2.35
CA VAL A 132 4.33 -3.85 3.03
C VAL A 132 5.48 -4.87 2.89
N ASP A 133 5.22 -6.13 3.23
CA ASP A 133 6.27 -7.14 3.18
C ASP A 133 6.68 -7.45 1.74
N ILE A 134 5.72 -7.51 0.82
CA ILE A 134 6.03 -7.77 -0.58
C ILE A 134 6.89 -6.65 -1.14
N GLY A 135 6.50 -5.40 -0.92
CA GLY A 135 7.24 -4.26 -1.44
C GLY A 135 8.66 -4.20 -0.88
N LEU A 136 8.81 -4.41 0.44
CA LEU A 136 10.12 -4.39 1.05
C LEU A 136 10.98 -5.56 0.56
N ALA A 137 10.41 -6.75 0.41
CA ALA A 137 11.18 -7.89 -0.06
C ALA A 137 11.70 -7.68 -1.47
N VAL A 138 10.86 -7.19 -2.37
CA VAL A 138 11.27 -6.96 -3.76
C VAL A 138 12.28 -5.83 -3.83
N ALA A 139 12.17 -4.83 -2.94
CA ALA A 139 13.13 -3.75 -2.88
C ALA A 139 14.46 -4.16 -2.21
N GLY A 140 14.56 -5.40 -1.74
CA GLY A 140 15.79 -5.86 -1.07
C GLY A 140 15.88 -5.53 0.40
N HIS A 141 14.77 -5.17 1.03
CA HIS A 141 14.79 -4.76 2.42
C HIS A 141 13.77 -5.58 3.23
N LEU A 142 13.82 -6.90 3.07
CA LEU A 142 12.89 -7.75 3.78
C LEU A 142 13.03 -7.55 5.28
N PRO A 143 11.97 -7.34 5.99
CA PRO A 143 12.02 -7.21 7.45
C PRO A 143 12.59 -8.48 8.03
N ALA A 144 13.34 -8.29 9.07
CA ALA A 144 13.92 -9.42 9.71
C ALA A 144 12.83 -10.27 10.24
N ARG A 145 12.60 -11.44 9.72
CA ARG A 145 11.58 -12.19 10.26
C ARG A 145 12.17 -13.42 10.64
N GLY A 146 11.70 -14.03 11.40
CA GLY A 146 12.14 -15.22 11.91
C GLY A 146 12.53 -16.05 10.83
N ASP A 147 13.60 -16.36 10.82
CA ASP A 147 14.04 -17.18 9.98
C ASP A 147 13.12 -17.90 9.26
N GLY A 148 12.90 -18.59 9.35
CA GLY A 148 12.22 -19.43 8.67
C GLY A 148 11.23 -19.09 7.81
N ALA A 149 10.90 -18.15 7.89
CA ALA A 149 9.75 -17.86 7.22
C ALA A 149 9.95 -17.94 5.83
N VAL A 150 10.63 -18.36 5.31
CA VAL A 150 10.75 -18.41 4.08
C VAL A 150 10.02 -19.08 3.40
N GLY A 151 9.60 -19.21 3.38
CA GLY A 151 8.82 -19.90 2.63
C GLY A 151 8.81 -20.05 1.38
#